data_3b735e33f05870ccdd6d887ffb59fec9
#
_entry.id   3b735e33f05870ccdd6d887ffb59fec9
#
_cell.length_a   1.000
_cell.length_b   1.000
_cell.length_c   1.000
_cell.angle_alpha   90.00
_cell.angle_beta   90.00
_cell.angle_gamma   90.00
#
_symmetry.space_group_name_H-M   'P 1'
#
loop_
_entity.id
_entity.type
_entity.pdbx_description
1 polymer ?
#
loop_
_entity_poly.entity_id
_entity_poly.type
_entity_poly.pdbx_seq_one_letter_code
_entity_poly.pdbx_strand_id
1 'polypeptide(L)'
;MSKVTYRLLGRTGLKVSNIALGVATFGSQWGPRWTMSAAEADALLGVALDHGINFFDTANVYNRGESETWLGRALRNRSARHQVVIATKCGYRTDPRDVNSGGCSRRNVVASVERSLRRLGTDHIDLLYLHLWDGVTPVEESLAAAADLVSAGKIRYVGLSNVPGWYAGQAEAVARWRGWPVPAAVQLNYSALERTIEHEFFPFTAATGVGLVAWGPLANGLLTGRYRVDLEERRITGDGRVTQTFTTGDVDPFRPVVPRVIACLADLAARRGRTPGQLALAWILSKPEITSVAVGVSCGDQLLENLAALDVSLPPEDLARIDEASAQPTPYPYTFLADDIQALVHGPEQLRAARPMTP
;
A
#
# COMPACT_ATOMS: atom_id res chain seq x y z
N MET A 1 -2.19 -19.21 16.42
CA MET A 1 -1.35 -18.43 15.51
C MET A 1 -2.25 -17.86 14.44
N SER A 2 -2.27 -16.54 14.25
CA SER A 2 -3.06 -15.85 13.24
C SER A 2 -2.64 -16.35 11.86
N LYS A 3 -3.60 -16.75 11.05
CA LYS A 3 -3.32 -17.44 9.80
C LYS A 3 -3.20 -16.44 8.64
N VAL A 4 -1.97 -16.03 8.33
CA VAL A 4 -1.69 -15.32 7.07
C VAL A 4 -2.21 -16.15 5.89
N THR A 5 -2.94 -15.50 4.99
CA THR A 5 -3.43 -16.11 3.75
C THR A 5 -2.71 -15.52 2.56
N TYR A 6 -2.73 -16.23 1.43
CA TYR A 6 -2.08 -15.78 0.21
C TYR A 6 -3.12 -15.46 -0.85
N ARG A 7 -2.88 -14.35 -1.58
CA ARG A 7 -3.68 -13.92 -2.72
C ARG A 7 -2.78 -13.82 -3.95
N LEU A 8 -3.34 -13.99 -5.13
CA LEU A 8 -2.62 -13.70 -6.36
C LEU A 8 -2.41 -12.19 -6.48
N LEU A 9 -1.21 -11.77 -6.89
CA LEU A 9 -0.93 -10.36 -7.17
C LEU A 9 -1.54 -9.99 -8.52
N GLY A 10 -2.77 -9.49 -8.48
CA GLY A 10 -3.55 -9.23 -9.69
C GLY A 10 -3.71 -10.48 -10.55
N ARG A 11 -3.61 -10.32 -11.86
CA ARG A 11 -3.70 -11.41 -12.85
C ARG A 11 -2.39 -12.15 -13.09
N THR A 12 -1.52 -12.18 -12.12
CA THR A 12 -0.26 -12.94 -12.19
C THR A 12 -0.37 -14.26 -11.45
N GLY A 13 0.57 -15.17 -11.67
CA GLY A 13 0.71 -16.40 -10.86
C GLY A 13 1.41 -16.17 -9.51
N LEU A 14 1.84 -14.92 -9.20
CA LEU A 14 2.59 -14.61 -7.99
C LEU A 14 1.66 -14.58 -6.78
N LYS A 15 1.97 -15.38 -5.77
CA LYS A 15 1.26 -15.42 -4.49
C LYS A 15 1.94 -14.53 -3.47
N VAL A 16 1.19 -13.58 -2.93
CA VAL A 16 1.65 -12.68 -1.86
C VAL A 16 0.77 -12.83 -0.62
N SER A 17 1.36 -12.66 0.56
CA SER A 17 0.60 -12.63 1.81
C SER A 17 -0.36 -11.46 1.84
N ASN A 18 -1.55 -11.65 2.41
CA ASN A 18 -2.58 -10.61 2.55
C ASN A 18 -2.18 -9.46 3.47
N ILE A 19 -1.10 -9.64 4.24
CA ILE A 19 -0.35 -8.57 4.92
C ILE A 19 1.07 -8.58 4.38
N ALA A 20 1.55 -7.43 3.93
CA ALA A 20 2.93 -7.17 3.58
C ALA A 20 3.64 -6.43 4.71
N LEU A 21 4.90 -6.74 4.98
CA LEU A 21 5.72 -5.95 5.91
C LEU A 21 6.36 -4.79 5.16
N GLY A 22 5.90 -3.56 5.47
CA GLY A 22 6.56 -2.33 5.05
C GLY A 22 7.79 -2.06 5.91
N VAL A 23 8.96 -2.02 5.28
CA VAL A 23 10.24 -1.89 6.00
C VAL A 23 10.85 -0.49 5.89
N ALA A 24 10.03 0.54 5.73
CA ALA A 24 10.49 1.93 5.69
C ALA A 24 11.23 2.36 6.98
N THR A 25 10.94 1.71 8.09
CA THR A 25 11.58 1.93 9.39
C THR A 25 12.97 1.30 9.51
N PHE A 26 13.39 0.43 8.56
CA PHE A 26 14.73 -0.15 8.55
C PHE A 26 15.75 0.91 8.16
N GLY A 27 16.62 1.31 9.09
CA GLY A 27 17.64 2.32 8.84
C GLY A 27 17.81 3.26 10.02
N SER A 28 18.68 4.26 9.85
CA SER A 28 19.07 5.21 10.90
C SER A 28 18.89 6.69 10.51
N GLN A 29 18.56 6.96 9.24
CA GLN A 29 18.66 8.31 8.66
C GLN A 29 17.46 9.21 8.98
N TRP A 30 16.30 8.63 9.33
CA TRP A 30 15.07 9.40 9.62
C TRP A 30 14.90 9.79 11.09
N GLY A 31 15.91 9.43 11.93
CA GLY A 31 15.93 9.73 13.35
C GLY A 31 15.42 8.60 14.24
N PRO A 32 15.79 8.59 15.53
CA PRO A 32 15.71 7.42 16.41
C PRO A 32 14.29 6.97 16.76
N ARG A 33 13.29 7.80 16.52
CA ARG A 33 11.89 7.45 16.82
C ARG A 33 11.16 6.74 15.69
N TRP A 34 11.76 6.75 14.47
CA TRP A 34 11.11 6.23 13.24
C TRP A 34 11.92 5.15 12.57
N THR A 35 13.01 4.79 13.19
CA THR A 35 13.97 3.83 12.68
C THR A 35 14.26 2.79 13.73
N MET A 36 14.76 1.68 13.31
CA MET A 36 15.23 0.60 14.17
C MET A 36 16.66 0.25 13.80
N SER A 37 17.38 -0.34 14.73
CA SER A 37 18.72 -0.86 14.47
C SER A 37 18.69 -2.04 13.52
N ALA A 38 19.84 -2.37 12.94
CA ALA A 38 19.96 -3.53 12.05
C ALA A 38 19.62 -4.86 12.76
N ALA A 39 19.89 -4.95 14.09
CA ALA A 39 19.55 -6.13 14.88
C ALA A 39 18.03 -6.26 15.10
N GLU A 40 17.35 -5.15 15.40
CA GLU A 40 15.89 -5.11 15.53
C GLU A 40 15.21 -5.41 14.21
N ALA A 41 15.71 -4.86 13.09
CA ALA A 41 15.24 -5.15 11.75
C ALA A 41 15.37 -6.63 11.39
N ASP A 42 16.50 -7.24 11.73
CA ASP A 42 16.74 -8.68 11.53
C ASP A 42 15.79 -9.52 12.39
N ALA A 43 15.59 -9.17 13.66
CA ALA A 43 14.64 -9.85 14.54
C ALA A 43 13.20 -9.73 14.04
N LEU A 44 12.78 -8.54 13.62
CA LEU A 44 11.43 -8.28 13.07
C LEU A 44 11.18 -9.10 11.79
N LEU A 45 12.19 -9.19 10.91
CA LEU A 45 12.09 -10.04 9.71
C LEU A 45 11.87 -11.50 10.10
N GLY A 46 12.57 -12.01 11.13
CA GLY A 46 12.37 -13.36 11.65
C GLY A 46 10.92 -13.59 12.08
N VAL A 47 10.38 -12.68 12.91
CA VAL A 47 8.97 -12.75 13.33
C VAL A 47 8.02 -12.77 12.13
N ALA A 48 8.27 -11.95 11.11
CA ALA A 48 7.43 -11.90 9.92
C ALA A 48 7.44 -13.23 9.14
N LEU A 49 8.61 -13.81 8.93
CA LEU A 49 8.78 -15.11 8.25
C LEU A 49 8.12 -16.24 9.03
N ASP A 50 8.30 -16.30 10.35
CA ASP A 50 7.73 -17.32 11.23
C ASP A 50 6.19 -17.31 11.22
N HIS A 51 5.58 -16.14 10.90
CA HIS A 51 4.13 -15.99 10.76
C HIS A 51 3.63 -16.13 9.31
N GLY A 52 4.51 -16.47 8.36
CA GLY A 52 4.15 -16.73 6.97
C GLY A 52 4.04 -15.49 6.09
N ILE A 53 4.53 -14.33 6.53
CA ILE A 53 4.62 -13.17 5.64
C ILE A 53 5.71 -13.44 4.61
N ASN A 54 5.32 -13.42 3.34
CA ASN A 54 6.26 -13.57 2.24
C ASN A 54 6.43 -12.28 1.41
N PHE A 55 5.71 -11.21 1.73
CA PHE A 55 5.71 -9.97 0.95
C PHE A 55 6.34 -8.83 1.77
N PHE A 56 7.47 -8.32 1.28
CA PHE A 56 8.27 -7.27 1.91
C PHE A 56 8.34 -6.06 1.01
N ASP A 57 7.95 -4.89 1.54
CA ASP A 57 7.83 -3.65 0.79
C ASP A 57 8.84 -2.61 1.28
N THR A 58 9.74 -2.20 0.40
CA THR A 58 10.75 -1.16 0.63
C THR A 58 10.74 -0.10 -0.48
N ALA A 59 11.70 0.80 -0.50
CA ALA A 59 11.96 1.74 -1.60
C ALA A 59 13.41 2.23 -1.58
N ASN A 60 13.90 2.65 -2.73
CA ASN A 60 15.26 3.17 -2.88
C ASN A 60 15.54 4.45 -2.06
N VAL A 61 14.48 5.21 -1.72
CA VAL A 61 14.55 6.45 -0.94
C VAL A 61 14.46 6.23 0.57
N TYR A 62 13.93 5.07 1.02
CA TYR A 62 13.71 4.84 2.43
C TYR A 62 15.03 4.76 3.20
N ASN A 63 15.15 5.63 4.21
CA ASN A 63 16.39 5.81 4.96
C ASN A 63 17.63 5.94 4.04
N ARG A 64 17.49 6.67 2.91
CA ARG A 64 18.56 6.88 1.91
C ARG A 64 19.15 5.58 1.36
N GLY A 65 18.32 4.52 1.26
CA GLY A 65 18.68 3.19 0.76
C GLY A 65 19.12 2.20 1.84
N GLU A 66 19.22 2.60 3.11
CA GLU A 66 19.52 1.67 4.20
C GLU A 66 18.43 0.62 4.36
N SER A 67 17.15 0.97 4.11
CA SER A 67 16.05 0.02 4.18
C SER A 67 16.25 -1.19 3.26
N GLU A 68 16.65 -0.96 2.01
CA GLU A 68 16.98 -2.06 1.10
C GLU A 68 18.23 -2.84 1.56
N THR A 69 19.26 -2.14 2.05
CA THR A 69 20.51 -2.76 2.51
C THR A 69 20.26 -3.69 3.70
N TRP A 70 19.46 -3.25 4.66
CA TRP A 70 19.16 -4.05 5.85
C TRP A 70 18.21 -5.20 5.57
N LEU A 71 17.19 -4.98 4.73
CA LEU A 71 16.32 -6.06 4.26
C LEU A 71 17.13 -7.15 3.56
N GLY A 72 17.98 -6.76 2.60
CA GLY A 72 18.83 -7.70 1.88
C GLY A 72 19.80 -8.46 2.79
N ARG A 73 20.40 -7.78 3.77
CA ARG A 73 21.29 -8.41 4.76
C ARG A 73 20.50 -9.42 5.62
N ALA A 74 19.36 -9.03 6.16
CA ALA A 74 18.55 -9.89 7.03
C ALA A 74 18.04 -11.13 6.30
N LEU A 75 17.66 -11.01 5.02
CA LEU A 75 17.27 -12.16 4.17
C LEU A 75 18.44 -13.10 3.90
N ARG A 76 19.64 -12.56 3.62
CA ARG A 76 20.84 -13.39 3.44
C ARG A 76 21.23 -14.15 4.70
N ASN A 77 21.21 -13.50 5.87
CA ASN A 77 21.50 -14.14 7.16
C ASN A 77 20.63 -15.37 7.40
N ARG A 78 19.41 -15.39 6.85
CA ARG A 78 18.44 -16.49 6.98
C ARG A 78 18.34 -17.39 5.78
N SER A 79 19.11 -17.14 4.72
CA SER A 79 18.99 -17.85 3.43
C SER A 79 17.55 -17.85 2.89
N ALA A 80 16.78 -16.77 3.17
CA ALA A 80 15.35 -16.69 2.93
C ALA A 80 14.97 -15.97 1.61
N ARG A 81 15.93 -15.50 0.80
CA ARG A 81 15.63 -14.72 -0.43
C ARG A 81 14.64 -15.42 -1.35
N HIS A 82 14.78 -16.74 -1.52
CA HIS A 82 13.94 -17.54 -2.42
C HIS A 82 12.53 -17.81 -1.91
N GLN A 83 12.25 -17.51 -0.64
CA GLN A 83 10.95 -17.73 0.01
C GLN A 83 10.06 -16.50 -0.02
N VAL A 84 10.60 -15.34 -0.44
CA VAL A 84 9.95 -14.04 -0.29
C VAL A 84 9.81 -13.31 -1.61
N VAL A 85 8.81 -12.43 -1.64
CA VAL A 85 8.57 -11.44 -2.68
C VAL A 85 9.06 -10.09 -2.17
N ILE A 86 10.10 -9.55 -2.81
CA ILE A 86 10.62 -8.22 -2.52
C ILE A 86 10.00 -7.22 -3.48
N ALA A 87 9.24 -6.26 -2.94
CA ALA A 87 8.86 -5.06 -3.66
C ALA A 87 9.80 -3.91 -3.28
N THR A 88 10.31 -3.20 -4.26
CA THR A 88 10.97 -1.91 -4.04
C THR A 88 10.45 -0.87 -5.03
N LYS A 89 10.82 0.39 -4.82
CA LYS A 89 10.25 1.50 -5.57
C LYS A 89 11.33 2.47 -6.02
N CYS A 90 11.11 3.14 -7.17
CA CYS A 90 11.92 4.25 -7.64
C CYS A 90 11.03 5.39 -8.14
N GLY A 91 11.55 6.62 -8.15
CA GLY A 91 10.82 7.81 -8.59
C GLY A 91 11.19 9.06 -7.77
N TYR A 92 11.30 8.95 -6.45
CA TYR A 92 11.80 10.07 -5.65
C TYR A 92 13.27 10.36 -5.93
N ARG A 93 13.66 11.64 -5.83
CA ARG A 93 15.05 12.07 -5.98
C ARG A 93 15.91 11.52 -4.85
N THR A 94 17.02 10.87 -5.20
CA THR A 94 17.91 10.18 -4.25
C THR A 94 19.26 10.88 -4.06
N ASP A 95 19.68 11.76 -4.99
CA ASP A 95 20.89 12.60 -4.86
C ASP A 95 20.54 14.05 -5.25
N PRO A 96 20.66 15.02 -4.32
CA PRO A 96 20.36 16.42 -4.61
C PRO A 96 21.34 17.06 -5.62
N ARG A 97 22.49 16.44 -5.88
CA ARG A 97 23.48 16.93 -6.84
C ARG A 97 23.23 16.44 -8.27
N ASP A 98 22.47 15.36 -8.45
CA ASP A 98 22.08 14.84 -9.76
C ASP A 98 20.62 15.17 -10.06
N VAL A 99 20.37 16.07 -11.01
CA VAL A 99 19.02 16.47 -11.43
C VAL A 99 18.22 15.31 -12.02
N ASN A 100 18.89 14.27 -12.49
CA ASN A 100 18.27 13.07 -13.07
C ASN A 100 18.21 11.89 -12.08
N SER A 101 18.43 12.11 -10.79
CA SER A 101 18.34 11.06 -9.76
C SER A 101 16.90 10.84 -9.26
N GLY A 102 15.91 11.49 -9.88
CA GLY A 102 14.49 11.37 -9.59
C GLY A 102 13.67 11.28 -10.86
N GLY A 103 12.34 11.13 -10.69
CA GLY A 103 11.37 10.93 -11.77
C GLY A 103 11.36 9.49 -12.31
N CYS A 104 10.50 9.27 -13.29
CA CYS A 104 10.25 7.96 -13.90
C CYS A 104 10.90 7.81 -15.27
N SER A 105 11.86 8.71 -15.64
CA SER A 105 12.60 8.60 -16.88
C SER A 105 13.36 7.26 -16.98
N ARG A 106 13.53 6.76 -18.20
CA ARG A 106 14.28 5.54 -18.48
C ARG A 106 15.65 5.54 -17.78
N ARG A 107 16.37 6.66 -17.85
CA ARG A 107 17.69 6.80 -17.20
C ARG A 107 17.62 6.54 -15.71
N ASN A 108 16.67 7.18 -15.01
CA ASN A 108 16.57 7.03 -13.56
C ASN A 108 16.03 5.66 -13.14
N VAL A 109 15.03 5.12 -13.85
CA VAL A 109 14.46 3.80 -13.57
C VAL A 109 15.55 2.72 -13.63
N VAL A 110 16.30 2.66 -14.74
CA VAL A 110 17.39 1.69 -14.93
C VAL A 110 18.48 1.86 -13.85
N ALA A 111 18.96 3.08 -13.66
CA ALA A 111 20.00 3.34 -12.66
C ALA A 111 19.55 3.05 -11.22
N SER A 112 18.27 3.26 -10.92
CA SER A 112 17.68 2.96 -9.61
C SER A 112 17.61 1.46 -9.36
N VAL A 113 17.17 0.66 -10.33
CA VAL A 113 17.15 -0.80 -10.23
C VAL A 113 18.54 -1.36 -9.99
N GLU A 114 19.55 -0.90 -10.73
CA GLU A 114 20.93 -1.32 -10.55
C GLU A 114 21.45 -1.03 -9.13
N ARG A 115 21.12 0.16 -8.60
CA ARG A 115 21.49 0.52 -7.23
C ARG A 115 20.73 -0.30 -6.19
N SER A 116 19.43 -0.56 -6.42
CA SER A 116 18.61 -1.37 -5.53
C SER A 116 19.06 -2.82 -5.46
N LEU A 117 19.40 -3.43 -6.60
CA LEU A 117 19.96 -4.80 -6.66
C LEU A 117 21.25 -4.92 -5.82
N ARG A 118 22.16 -3.92 -5.93
CA ARG A 118 23.37 -3.90 -5.12
C ARG A 118 23.10 -3.77 -3.64
N ARG A 119 22.15 -2.89 -3.22
CA ARG A 119 21.80 -2.71 -1.79
C ARG A 119 21.10 -3.94 -1.22
N LEU A 120 20.16 -4.49 -1.95
CA LEU A 120 19.46 -5.72 -1.58
C LEU A 120 20.38 -6.96 -1.60
N GLY A 121 21.47 -6.91 -2.39
CA GLY A 121 22.41 -8.04 -2.56
C GLY A 121 21.74 -9.24 -3.21
N THR A 122 20.95 -9.00 -4.25
CA THR A 122 20.19 -10.00 -5.02
C THR A 122 20.35 -9.70 -6.52
N ASP A 123 20.15 -10.72 -7.35
CA ASP A 123 20.19 -10.61 -8.81
C ASP A 123 18.88 -10.13 -9.44
N HIS A 124 17.78 -10.18 -8.70
CA HIS A 124 16.49 -9.72 -9.18
C HIS A 124 15.61 -9.11 -8.07
N ILE A 125 14.71 -8.23 -8.48
CA ILE A 125 13.61 -7.68 -7.70
C ILE A 125 12.32 -8.36 -8.18
N ASP A 126 11.47 -8.82 -7.25
CA ASP A 126 10.23 -9.46 -7.65
C ASP A 126 9.22 -8.44 -8.20
N LEU A 127 9.07 -7.30 -7.54
CA LEU A 127 8.13 -6.25 -7.95
C LEU A 127 8.79 -4.87 -7.86
N LEU A 128 8.88 -4.18 -8.98
CA LEU A 128 9.32 -2.78 -9.03
C LEU A 128 8.11 -1.86 -9.15
N TYR A 129 7.89 -1.00 -8.18
CA TYR A 129 6.93 0.08 -8.32
C TYR A 129 7.57 1.35 -8.89
N LEU A 130 6.91 1.99 -9.85
CA LEU A 130 7.05 3.41 -10.07
C LEU A 130 6.36 4.10 -8.89
N HIS A 131 7.15 4.77 -8.02
CA HIS A 131 6.71 5.17 -6.67
C HIS A 131 5.63 6.25 -6.68
N LEU A 132 5.59 7.05 -7.73
CA LEU A 132 4.61 8.11 -7.97
C LEU A 132 4.59 8.46 -9.46
N TRP A 133 3.51 9.11 -9.89
CA TRP A 133 3.51 9.85 -11.13
C TRP A 133 4.30 11.15 -10.95
N ASP A 134 5.31 11.38 -11.79
CA ASP A 134 6.20 12.56 -11.68
C ASP A 134 5.67 13.80 -12.43
N GLY A 135 4.54 13.67 -13.11
CA GLY A 135 3.87 14.77 -13.80
C GLY A 135 4.48 15.15 -15.16
N VAL A 136 5.60 14.55 -15.56
CA VAL A 136 6.34 14.98 -16.77
C VAL A 136 6.77 13.82 -17.67
N THR A 137 7.11 12.65 -17.11
CA THR A 137 7.60 11.53 -17.93
C THR A 137 6.42 10.85 -18.66
N PRO A 138 6.48 10.69 -19.99
CA PRO A 138 5.50 9.89 -20.70
C PRO A 138 5.43 8.46 -20.17
N VAL A 139 4.22 7.92 -20.04
CA VAL A 139 4.02 6.57 -19.50
C VAL A 139 4.74 5.51 -20.33
N GLU A 140 4.82 5.70 -21.64
CA GLU A 140 5.50 4.82 -22.59
C GLU A 140 7.00 4.70 -22.27
N GLU A 141 7.68 5.80 -21.91
CA GLU A 141 9.09 5.79 -21.57
C GLU A 141 9.37 4.94 -20.33
N SER A 142 8.56 5.14 -19.29
CA SER A 142 8.68 4.43 -18.03
C SER A 142 8.39 2.93 -18.20
N LEU A 143 7.34 2.59 -18.95
CA LEU A 143 6.96 1.20 -19.22
C LEU A 143 7.96 0.48 -20.13
N ALA A 144 8.50 1.18 -21.15
CA ALA A 144 9.55 0.60 -21.98
C ALA A 144 10.81 0.28 -21.17
N ALA A 145 11.20 1.17 -20.25
CA ALA A 145 12.31 0.91 -19.33
C ALA A 145 12.05 -0.32 -18.43
N ALA A 146 10.83 -0.43 -17.89
CA ALA A 146 10.42 -1.58 -17.09
C ALA A 146 10.39 -2.88 -17.92
N ALA A 147 9.90 -2.84 -19.16
CA ALA A 147 9.87 -4.00 -20.07
C ALA A 147 11.28 -4.53 -20.37
N ASP A 148 12.24 -3.63 -20.61
CA ASP A 148 13.63 -4.02 -20.81
C ASP A 148 14.24 -4.65 -19.55
N LEU A 149 13.93 -4.13 -18.37
CA LEU A 149 14.39 -4.68 -17.09
C LEU A 149 13.77 -6.05 -16.80
N VAL A 150 12.52 -6.28 -17.20
CA VAL A 150 11.89 -7.61 -17.14
C VAL A 150 12.60 -8.57 -18.10
N SER A 151 12.82 -8.15 -19.35
CA SER A 151 13.51 -8.95 -20.36
C SER A 151 14.94 -9.30 -19.95
N ALA A 152 15.62 -8.37 -19.27
CA ALA A 152 16.95 -8.58 -18.70
C ALA A 152 16.94 -9.45 -17.42
N GLY A 153 15.77 -9.84 -16.92
CA GLY A 153 15.63 -10.65 -15.71
C GLY A 153 15.94 -9.88 -14.41
N LYS A 154 16.09 -8.56 -14.45
CA LYS A 154 16.41 -7.72 -13.28
C LYS A 154 15.23 -7.42 -12.39
N ILE A 155 14.04 -7.37 -12.97
CA ILE A 155 12.76 -7.32 -12.26
C ILE A 155 11.84 -8.40 -12.80
N ARG A 156 10.90 -8.89 -11.99
CA ARG A 156 9.92 -9.91 -12.43
C ARG A 156 8.60 -9.27 -12.84
N TYR A 157 8.13 -8.31 -12.04
CA TYR A 157 6.88 -7.61 -12.27
C TYR A 157 7.08 -6.10 -12.10
N VAL A 158 6.26 -5.30 -12.79
CA VAL A 158 6.16 -3.86 -12.61
C VAL A 158 4.83 -3.53 -11.92
N GLY A 159 4.82 -2.49 -11.12
CA GLY A 159 3.65 -1.91 -10.48
C GLY A 159 3.69 -0.39 -10.50
N LEU A 160 2.58 0.23 -10.14
CA LEU A 160 2.44 1.67 -10.03
C LEU A 160 2.10 2.04 -8.60
N SER A 161 2.51 3.22 -8.14
CA SER A 161 2.14 3.72 -6.82
C SER A 161 1.86 5.22 -6.89
N ASN A 162 0.90 5.69 -6.11
CA ASN A 162 0.54 7.11 -6.01
C ASN A 162 0.35 7.78 -7.38
N VAL A 163 -0.47 7.18 -8.22
CA VAL A 163 -0.82 7.66 -9.55
C VAL A 163 -2.31 7.96 -9.64
N PRO A 164 -2.74 8.90 -10.50
CA PRO A 164 -4.16 9.07 -10.83
C PRO A 164 -4.74 7.83 -11.55
N GLY A 165 -6.05 7.61 -11.43
CA GLY A 165 -6.72 6.49 -12.10
C GLY A 165 -6.56 6.52 -13.62
N TRP A 166 -6.66 7.71 -14.24
CA TRP A 166 -6.44 7.86 -15.70
C TRP A 166 -5.04 7.41 -16.12
N TYR A 167 -4.01 7.69 -15.32
CA TYR A 167 -2.63 7.27 -15.62
C TYR A 167 -2.47 5.76 -15.50
N ALA A 168 -3.09 5.16 -14.47
CA ALA A 168 -3.08 3.70 -14.32
C ALA A 168 -3.79 3.00 -15.50
N GLY A 169 -4.94 3.53 -15.94
CA GLY A 169 -5.66 3.04 -17.14
C GLY A 169 -4.84 3.19 -18.41
N GLN A 170 -4.18 4.34 -18.60
CA GLN A 170 -3.29 4.55 -19.74
C GLN A 170 -2.10 3.57 -19.73
N ALA A 171 -1.48 3.37 -18.56
CA ALA A 171 -0.35 2.45 -18.41
C ALA A 171 -0.75 1.00 -18.75
N GLU A 172 -1.91 0.57 -18.27
CA GLU A 172 -2.44 -0.77 -18.57
C GLU A 172 -2.72 -0.95 -20.07
N ALA A 173 -3.42 -0.01 -20.69
CA ALA A 173 -3.77 -0.06 -22.11
C ALA A 173 -2.54 -0.02 -23.02
N VAL A 174 -1.58 0.87 -22.73
CA VAL A 174 -0.33 0.97 -23.50
C VAL A 174 0.50 -0.31 -23.38
N ALA A 175 0.62 -0.86 -22.15
CA ALA A 175 1.37 -2.10 -21.94
C ALA A 175 0.77 -3.25 -22.75
N ARG A 176 -0.57 -3.44 -22.72
CA ARG A 176 -1.25 -4.45 -23.55
C ARG A 176 -1.03 -4.24 -25.04
N TRP A 177 -1.22 -3.00 -25.51
CA TRP A 177 -1.06 -2.69 -26.93
C TRP A 177 0.35 -2.92 -27.43
N ARG A 178 1.37 -2.63 -26.62
CA ARG A 178 2.78 -2.84 -26.96
C ARG A 178 3.28 -4.27 -26.71
N GLY A 179 2.48 -5.14 -26.10
CA GLY A 179 2.94 -6.46 -25.67
C GLY A 179 4.00 -6.39 -24.56
N TRP A 180 3.99 -5.32 -23.77
CA TRP A 180 4.86 -5.15 -22.60
C TRP A 180 4.23 -5.76 -21.35
N PRO A 181 5.04 -5.99 -20.29
CA PRO A 181 4.51 -6.40 -19.01
C PRO A 181 3.47 -5.40 -18.48
N VAL A 182 2.24 -5.87 -18.30
CA VAL A 182 1.17 -5.07 -17.70
C VAL A 182 1.48 -4.86 -16.21
N PRO A 183 1.20 -3.68 -15.63
CA PRO A 183 1.35 -3.48 -14.20
C PRO A 183 0.62 -4.55 -13.40
N ALA A 184 1.36 -5.30 -12.57
CA ALA A 184 0.80 -6.40 -11.77
C ALA A 184 -0.04 -5.88 -10.60
N ALA A 185 0.31 -4.70 -10.08
CA ALA A 185 -0.39 -4.08 -8.96
C ALA A 185 -0.28 -2.55 -9.00
N VAL A 186 -1.26 -1.91 -8.35
CA VAL A 186 -1.18 -0.52 -7.89
C VAL A 186 -1.03 -0.50 -6.37
N GLN A 187 -0.17 0.39 -5.83
CA GLN A 187 -0.02 0.57 -4.39
C GLN A 187 -0.43 1.99 -4.01
N LEU A 188 -1.49 2.11 -3.20
CA LEU A 188 -2.17 3.38 -2.93
C LEU A 188 -2.46 3.56 -1.44
N ASN A 189 -2.55 4.82 -1.00
CA ASN A 189 -3.00 5.14 0.35
C ASN A 189 -4.46 4.73 0.52
N TYR A 190 -4.72 3.84 1.50
CA TYR A 190 -6.07 3.40 1.80
C TYR A 190 -6.25 3.06 3.28
N SER A 191 -7.25 3.67 3.89
CA SER A 191 -7.64 3.45 5.28
C SER A 191 -9.08 3.92 5.49
N ALA A 192 -9.66 3.67 6.65
CA ALA A 192 -10.96 4.24 7.02
C ALA A 192 -10.95 5.79 7.07
N LEU A 193 -9.80 6.45 6.99
CA LEU A 193 -9.68 7.91 6.88
C LEU A 193 -9.39 8.39 5.46
N GLU A 194 -8.98 7.52 4.54
CA GLU A 194 -8.69 7.87 3.16
C GLU A 194 -9.28 6.82 2.23
N ARG A 195 -10.43 7.15 1.62
CA ARG A 195 -11.23 6.24 0.81
C ARG A 195 -11.39 6.68 -0.65
N THR A 196 -10.74 7.78 -1.04
CA THR A 196 -10.91 8.38 -2.38
C THR A 196 -10.60 7.41 -3.53
N ILE A 197 -9.71 6.45 -3.31
CA ILE A 197 -9.36 5.44 -4.32
C ILE A 197 -10.52 4.49 -4.67
N GLU A 198 -11.55 4.40 -3.85
CA GLU A 198 -12.70 3.52 -4.11
C GLU A 198 -13.45 3.92 -5.39
N HIS A 199 -13.47 5.21 -5.72
CA HIS A 199 -14.20 5.71 -6.88
C HIS A 199 -13.58 5.30 -8.23
N GLU A 200 -12.25 5.21 -8.30
CA GLU A 200 -11.55 4.91 -9.55
C GLU A 200 -10.87 3.54 -9.53
N PHE A 201 -10.17 3.23 -8.44
CA PHE A 201 -9.30 2.05 -8.44
C PHE A 201 -10.02 0.75 -8.14
N PHE A 202 -11.14 0.74 -7.40
CA PHE A 202 -11.93 -0.47 -7.25
C PHE A 202 -12.54 -0.91 -8.60
N PRO A 203 -13.25 -0.05 -9.34
CA PRO A 203 -13.69 -0.42 -10.68
C PRO A 203 -12.54 -0.68 -11.66
N PHE A 204 -11.43 0.06 -11.57
CA PHE A 204 -10.24 -0.21 -12.41
C PHE A 204 -9.69 -1.61 -12.17
N THR A 205 -9.48 -2.02 -10.91
CA THR A 205 -8.95 -3.35 -10.59
C THR A 205 -9.92 -4.46 -10.98
N ALA A 206 -11.24 -4.23 -10.81
CA ALA A 206 -12.27 -5.17 -11.26
C ALA A 206 -12.27 -5.35 -12.78
N ALA A 207 -12.07 -4.27 -13.54
CA ALA A 207 -12.07 -4.30 -15.01
C ALA A 207 -10.77 -4.89 -15.60
N THR A 208 -9.62 -4.59 -15.00
CA THR A 208 -8.31 -4.94 -15.55
C THR A 208 -7.69 -6.18 -14.91
N GLY A 209 -8.11 -6.47 -13.68
CA GLY A 209 -7.50 -7.51 -12.85
C GLY A 209 -6.12 -7.14 -12.29
N VAL A 210 -5.74 -5.86 -12.33
CA VAL A 210 -4.54 -5.35 -11.62
C VAL A 210 -4.75 -5.45 -10.12
N GLY A 211 -3.76 -5.92 -9.36
CA GLY A 211 -3.88 -6.06 -7.91
C GLY A 211 -3.84 -4.70 -7.20
N LEU A 212 -4.47 -4.60 -6.03
CA LEU A 212 -4.44 -3.40 -5.20
C LEU A 212 -3.77 -3.68 -3.87
N VAL A 213 -2.69 -2.96 -3.59
CA VAL A 213 -1.95 -3.01 -2.32
C VAL A 213 -2.21 -1.72 -1.56
N ALA A 214 -2.78 -1.83 -0.36
CA ALA A 214 -3.04 -0.68 0.48
C ALA A 214 -1.81 -0.32 1.31
N TRP A 215 -1.34 0.95 1.26
CA TRP A 215 -0.37 1.47 2.20
C TRP A 215 -1.02 2.49 3.15
N GLY A 216 -0.41 2.71 4.34
CA GLY A 216 -0.96 3.62 5.35
C GLY A 216 -2.27 3.15 6.00
N PRO A 217 -2.49 1.85 6.23
CA PRO A 217 -3.79 1.31 6.66
C PRO A 217 -4.26 1.82 8.02
N LEU A 218 -3.33 2.26 8.85
CA LEU A 218 -3.61 2.83 10.18
C LEU A 218 -3.44 4.36 10.21
N ALA A 219 -3.32 5.02 9.05
CA ALA A 219 -3.16 6.47 8.93
C ALA A 219 -2.08 7.02 9.89
N ASN A 220 -0.84 6.52 9.75
CA ASN A 220 0.30 6.84 10.63
C ASN A 220 0.05 6.57 12.12
N GLY A 221 -0.89 5.70 12.44
CA GLY A 221 -1.25 5.33 13.80
C GLY A 221 -2.47 6.04 14.36
N LEU A 222 -3.09 6.98 13.64
CA LEU A 222 -4.33 7.67 14.07
C LEU A 222 -5.45 6.68 14.43
N LEU A 223 -5.52 5.56 13.73
CA LEU A 223 -6.56 4.54 13.93
C LEU A 223 -6.23 3.50 15.00
N THR A 224 -5.10 3.65 15.72
CA THR A 224 -4.69 2.69 16.77
C THR A 224 -5.35 2.92 18.12
N GLY A 225 -6.06 4.06 18.30
CA GLY A 225 -6.62 4.47 19.59
C GLY A 225 -5.63 5.20 20.52
N ARG A 226 -4.39 5.45 20.07
CA ARG A 226 -3.35 6.15 20.86
C ARG A 226 -3.49 7.66 20.85
N TYR A 227 -4.33 8.22 19.96
CA TYR A 227 -4.44 9.65 19.75
C TYR A 227 -5.85 10.16 20.07
N ARG A 228 -5.89 11.39 20.55
CA ARG A 228 -7.11 12.20 20.61
C ARG A 228 -6.92 13.41 19.71
N VAL A 229 -7.91 13.73 18.92
CA VAL A 229 -7.91 14.86 18.00
C VAL A 229 -8.96 15.84 18.44
N ASP A 230 -8.52 17.06 18.74
CA ASP A 230 -9.37 18.21 19.02
C ASP A 230 -9.40 19.09 17.77
N LEU A 231 -10.59 19.21 17.17
CA LEU A 231 -10.77 19.98 15.94
C LEU A 231 -10.81 21.50 16.20
N GLU A 232 -11.33 21.92 17.35
CA GLU A 232 -11.47 23.35 17.70
C GLU A 232 -10.10 23.95 18.01
N GLU A 233 -9.33 23.27 18.86
CA GLU A 233 -7.98 23.70 19.22
C GLU A 233 -6.93 23.30 18.19
N ARG A 234 -7.31 22.54 17.13
CA ARG A 234 -6.39 21.92 16.15
C ARG A 234 -5.21 21.24 16.82
N ARG A 235 -5.50 20.45 17.85
CA ARG A 235 -4.50 19.79 18.69
C ARG A 235 -4.66 18.27 18.64
N ILE A 236 -3.53 17.57 18.57
CA ILE A 236 -3.45 16.13 18.73
C ILE A 236 -2.70 15.83 20.01
N THR A 237 -3.26 14.98 20.84
CA THR A 237 -2.60 14.45 22.04
C THR A 237 -2.44 12.95 21.92
N GLY A 238 -1.41 12.40 22.57
CA GLY A 238 -1.04 10.99 22.49
C GLY A 238 0.44 10.83 22.18
N ASP A 239 0.92 9.59 22.20
CA ASP A 239 2.32 9.27 21.92
C ASP A 239 2.45 8.51 20.59
N GLY A 240 3.26 9.07 19.68
CA GLY A 240 3.57 8.44 18.41
C GLY A 240 3.87 9.41 17.28
N ARG A 241 3.89 8.89 16.05
CA ARG A 241 4.37 9.58 14.85
C ARG A 241 3.59 10.85 14.52
N VAL A 242 2.27 10.82 14.65
CA VAL A 242 1.39 11.92 14.21
C VAL A 242 1.60 13.21 14.99
N THR A 243 1.97 13.14 16.27
CA THR A 243 2.22 14.34 17.09
C THR A 243 3.55 15.04 16.79
N GLN A 244 4.37 14.45 15.92
CA GLN A 244 5.76 14.89 15.75
C GLN A 244 6.13 15.26 14.32
N THR A 245 5.45 14.72 13.32
CA THR A 245 5.78 14.98 11.93
C THR A 245 4.56 14.78 11.04
N PHE A 246 4.08 15.85 10.40
CA PHE A 246 3.22 15.78 9.23
C PHE A 246 4.10 15.82 7.99
N THR A 247 3.96 14.82 7.12
CA THR A 247 4.57 14.85 5.79
C THR A 247 3.50 15.08 4.74
N THR A 248 3.85 15.72 3.66
CA THR A 248 3.00 15.87 2.48
C THR A 248 2.54 14.48 2.02
N GLY A 249 1.23 14.29 1.88
CA GLY A 249 0.63 13.00 1.53
C GLY A 249 0.07 12.20 2.71
N ASP A 250 0.30 12.64 3.96
CA ASP A 250 -0.38 12.08 5.13
C ASP A 250 -1.84 12.55 5.18
N VAL A 251 -2.67 11.76 5.85
CA VAL A 251 -4.05 12.17 6.14
C VAL A 251 -4.03 13.39 7.06
N ASP A 252 -4.67 14.50 6.66
CA ASP A 252 -4.87 15.64 7.57
C ASP A 252 -5.73 15.20 8.77
N PRO A 253 -5.17 15.17 9.98
CA PRO A 253 -5.86 14.68 11.16
C PRO A 253 -7.01 15.59 11.63
N PHE A 254 -7.08 16.81 11.11
CA PHE A 254 -8.12 17.77 11.47
C PHE A 254 -9.32 17.75 10.52
N ARG A 255 -9.41 16.78 9.63
CA ARG A 255 -10.64 16.54 8.85
C ARG A 255 -11.77 16.06 9.78
N PRO A 256 -13.02 16.53 9.59
CA PRO A 256 -14.17 16.14 10.43
C PRO A 256 -14.44 14.62 10.50
N VAL A 257 -14.01 13.88 9.51
CA VAL A 257 -14.12 12.40 9.48
C VAL A 257 -13.24 11.73 10.54
N VAL A 258 -12.12 12.35 10.92
CA VAL A 258 -11.11 11.71 11.79
C VAL A 258 -11.66 11.40 13.18
N PRO A 259 -12.16 12.34 13.99
CA PRO A 259 -12.70 12.04 15.31
C PRO A 259 -13.92 11.09 15.24
N ARG A 260 -14.73 11.17 14.19
CA ARG A 260 -15.89 10.32 13.99
C ARG A 260 -15.48 8.85 13.81
N VAL A 261 -14.48 8.58 12.97
CA VAL A 261 -13.96 7.22 12.77
C VAL A 261 -13.23 6.70 14.01
N ILE A 262 -12.42 7.54 14.67
CA ILE A 262 -11.74 7.16 15.93
C ILE A 262 -12.77 6.75 16.98
N ALA A 263 -13.85 7.51 17.16
CA ALA A 263 -14.90 7.21 18.13
C ALA A 263 -15.65 5.91 17.77
N CYS A 264 -15.97 5.70 16.50
CA CYS A 264 -16.61 4.47 16.02
C CYS A 264 -15.74 3.25 16.30
N LEU A 265 -14.47 3.29 15.93
CA LEU A 265 -13.54 2.18 16.17
C LEU A 265 -13.31 1.92 17.66
N ALA A 266 -13.25 2.96 18.49
CA ALA A 266 -13.12 2.81 19.93
C ALA A 266 -14.34 2.10 20.58
N ASP A 267 -15.56 2.48 20.18
CA ASP A 267 -16.80 1.85 20.65
C ASP A 267 -16.86 0.36 20.22
N LEU A 268 -16.59 0.08 18.95
CA LEU A 268 -16.56 -1.30 18.45
C LEU A 268 -15.46 -2.13 19.11
N ALA A 269 -14.28 -1.54 19.36
CA ALA A 269 -13.16 -2.19 20.02
C ALA A 269 -13.54 -2.64 21.45
N ALA A 270 -14.20 -1.75 22.21
CA ALA A 270 -14.68 -2.08 23.55
C ALA A 270 -15.71 -3.23 23.54
N ARG A 271 -16.62 -3.24 22.57
CA ARG A 271 -17.65 -4.29 22.41
C ARG A 271 -17.08 -5.64 22.02
N ARG A 272 -16.03 -5.64 21.19
CA ARG A 272 -15.45 -6.85 20.58
C ARG A 272 -14.23 -7.40 21.33
N GLY A 273 -13.75 -6.71 22.36
CA GLY A 273 -12.53 -7.09 23.08
C GLY A 273 -11.29 -7.10 22.15
N ARG A 274 -11.22 -6.12 21.25
CA ARG A 274 -10.16 -5.95 20.26
C ARG A 274 -9.60 -4.53 20.32
N THR A 275 -8.46 -4.27 19.66
CA THR A 275 -7.96 -2.90 19.55
C THR A 275 -8.57 -2.17 18.34
N PRO A 276 -8.69 -0.83 18.37
CA PRO A 276 -9.14 -0.06 17.21
C PRO A 276 -8.33 -0.34 15.95
N GLY A 277 -7.00 -0.51 16.08
CA GLY A 277 -6.11 -0.85 14.98
C GLY A 277 -6.43 -2.21 14.34
N GLN A 278 -6.76 -3.22 15.15
CA GLN A 278 -7.17 -4.53 14.65
C GLN A 278 -8.49 -4.45 13.86
N LEU A 279 -9.45 -3.65 14.34
CA LEU A 279 -10.71 -3.46 13.61
C LEU A 279 -10.51 -2.69 12.30
N ALA A 280 -9.68 -1.65 12.31
CA ALA A 280 -9.33 -0.89 11.10
C ALA A 280 -8.67 -1.79 10.04
N LEU A 281 -7.71 -2.63 10.45
CA LEU A 281 -7.07 -3.59 9.55
C LEU A 281 -8.06 -4.66 9.05
N ALA A 282 -8.90 -5.23 9.93
CA ALA A 282 -9.90 -6.22 9.56
C ALA A 282 -10.91 -5.64 8.56
N TRP A 283 -11.30 -4.37 8.71
CA TRP A 283 -12.17 -3.67 7.77
C TRP A 283 -11.53 -3.55 6.38
N ILE A 284 -10.24 -3.16 6.27
CA ILE A 284 -9.54 -3.11 4.99
C ILE A 284 -9.45 -4.51 4.36
N LEU A 285 -9.07 -5.50 5.15
CA LEU A 285 -8.90 -6.89 4.71
C LEU A 285 -10.22 -7.56 4.27
N SER A 286 -11.37 -7.02 4.70
CA SER A 286 -12.69 -7.47 4.26
C SER A 286 -13.05 -7.00 2.85
N LYS A 287 -12.35 -5.99 2.31
CA LYS A 287 -12.60 -5.49 0.94
C LYS A 287 -12.03 -6.48 -0.09
N PRO A 288 -12.86 -7.02 -0.99
CA PRO A 288 -12.41 -8.03 -1.97
C PRO A 288 -11.38 -7.48 -2.96
N GLU A 289 -11.39 -6.18 -3.21
CA GLU A 289 -10.46 -5.49 -4.13
C GLU A 289 -9.02 -5.43 -3.59
N ILE A 290 -8.84 -5.50 -2.27
CA ILE A 290 -7.52 -5.38 -1.64
C ILE A 290 -6.79 -6.71 -1.74
N THR A 291 -5.69 -6.73 -2.46
CA THR A 291 -4.80 -7.90 -2.57
C THR A 291 -3.97 -8.10 -1.32
N SER A 292 -3.35 -7.03 -0.82
CA SER A 292 -2.48 -7.05 0.36
C SER A 292 -2.48 -5.69 1.06
N VAL A 293 -2.17 -5.70 2.35
CA VAL A 293 -2.08 -4.49 3.18
C VAL A 293 -0.65 -4.34 3.68
N ALA A 294 0.04 -3.27 3.26
CA ALA A 294 1.39 -2.98 3.71
C ALA A 294 1.36 -2.30 5.09
N VAL A 295 1.74 -3.04 6.11
CA VAL A 295 1.84 -2.53 7.48
C VAL A 295 3.27 -2.13 7.80
N GLY A 296 3.46 -0.88 8.26
CA GLY A 296 4.71 -0.39 8.84
C GLY A 296 4.66 -0.53 10.35
N VAL A 297 5.73 -1.07 10.93
CA VAL A 297 5.87 -1.24 12.38
C VAL A 297 7.25 -0.82 12.84
N SER A 298 7.41 -0.55 14.14
CA SER A 298 8.68 -0.19 14.76
C SER A 298 9.21 -1.26 15.72
N CYS A 299 8.46 -2.33 15.95
CA CYS A 299 8.89 -3.48 16.77
C CYS A 299 8.04 -4.73 16.45
N GLY A 300 8.50 -5.90 16.94
CA GLY A 300 7.82 -7.18 16.76
C GLY A 300 6.43 -7.23 17.37
N ASP A 301 6.24 -6.64 18.56
CA ASP A 301 4.95 -6.63 19.25
C ASP A 301 3.86 -5.92 18.42
N GLN A 302 4.21 -4.80 17.76
CA GLN A 302 3.28 -4.11 16.86
C GLN A 302 2.93 -4.98 15.65
N LEU A 303 3.87 -5.76 15.12
CA LEU A 303 3.57 -6.70 14.05
C LEU A 303 2.60 -7.78 14.53
N LEU A 304 2.84 -8.36 15.68
CA LEU A 304 1.95 -9.38 16.27
C LEU A 304 0.56 -8.82 16.56
N GLU A 305 0.47 -7.59 17.08
CA GLU A 305 -0.80 -6.90 17.29
C GLU A 305 -1.56 -6.71 15.96
N ASN A 306 -0.87 -6.28 14.90
CA ASN A 306 -1.46 -6.12 13.56
C ASN A 306 -1.89 -7.47 12.95
N LEU A 307 -1.10 -8.52 13.14
CA LEU A 307 -1.43 -9.87 12.67
C LEU A 307 -2.68 -10.43 13.35
N ALA A 308 -2.94 -10.07 14.60
CA ALA A 308 -4.14 -10.48 15.30
C ALA A 308 -5.44 -9.92 14.65
N ALA A 309 -5.36 -8.93 13.76
CA ALA A 309 -6.48 -8.50 12.94
C ALA A 309 -7.00 -9.60 11.99
N LEU A 310 -6.14 -10.55 11.61
CA LEU A 310 -6.50 -11.68 10.75
C LEU A 310 -7.49 -12.66 11.41
N ASP A 311 -7.57 -12.63 12.74
CA ASP A 311 -8.51 -13.45 13.52
C ASP A 311 -9.82 -12.70 13.82
N VAL A 312 -9.99 -11.48 13.29
CA VAL A 312 -11.17 -10.65 13.49
C VAL A 312 -12.11 -10.82 12.29
N SER A 313 -13.27 -11.38 12.56
CA SER A 313 -14.40 -11.38 11.62
C SER A 313 -15.35 -10.25 12.02
N LEU A 314 -15.51 -9.26 11.16
CA LEU A 314 -16.48 -8.18 11.35
C LEU A 314 -17.82 -8.58 10.73
N PRO A 315 -18.92 -8.62 11.50
CA PRO A 315 -20.23 -8.87 10.96
C PRO A 315 -20.72 -7.69 10.10
N PRO A 316 -21.70 -7.87 9.21
CA PRO A 316 -22.15 -6.84 8.30
C PRO A 316 -22.56 -5.52 8.97
N GLU A 317 -23.17 -5.57 10.16
CA GLU A 317 -23.54 -4.38 10.92
C GLU A 317 -22.35 -3.55 11.40
N ASP A 318 -21.24 -4.19 11.78
CA ASP A 318 -20.03 -3.47 12.19
C ASP A 318 -19.28 -2.89 10.98
N LEU A 319 -19.25 -3.62 9.86
CA LEU A 319 -18.72 -3.11 8.61
C LEU A 319 -19.50 -1.87 8.16
N ALA A 320 -20.84 -1.93 8.18
CA ALA A 320 -21.69 -0.80 7.82
C ALA A 320 -21.46 0.42 8.72
N ARG A 321 -21.27 0.22 10.03
CA ARG A 321 -20.96 1.31 10.97
C ARG A 321 -19.63 1.97 10.68
N ILE A 322 -18.60 1.20 10.34
CA ILE A 322 -17.30 1.76 9.95
C ILE A 322 -17.42 2.49 8.61
N ASP A 323 -18.16 1.90 7.65
CA ASP A 323 -18.39 2.52 6.34
C ASP A 323 -19.13 3.86 6.47
N GLU A 324 -20.17 3.93 7.31
CA GLU A 324 -20.91 5.17 7.61
C GLU A 324 -20.03 6.21 8.32
N ALA A 325 -19.29 5.81 9.36
CA ALA A 325 -18.41 6.71 10.10
C ALA A 325 -17.29 7.28 9.22
N SER A 326 -16.82 6.51 8.26
CA SER A 326 -15.74 6.87 7.33
C SER A 326 -16.24 7.47 6.02
N ALA A 327 -17.55 7.61 5.81
CA ALA A 327 -18.11 8.16 4.59
C ALA A 327 -17.59 9.56 4.29
N GLN A 328 -17.22 9.79 3.05
CA GLN A 328 -16.75 11.06 2.52
C GLN A 328 -17.69 11.50 1.39
N PRO A 329 -17.80 12.80 1.13
CA PRO A 329 -18.60 13.29 0.01
C PRO A 329 -18.13 12.68 -1.30
N THR A 330 -19.05 12.14 -2.07
CA THR A 330 -18.74 11.60 -3.41
C THR A 330 -18.39 12.76 -4.34
N PRO A 331 -17.18 12.78 -4.94
CA PRO A 331 -16.80 13.86 -5.83
C PRO A 331 -17.49 13.75 -7.21
N TYR A 332 -17.57 14.87 -7.91
CA TYR A 332 -17.93 14.87 -9.33
C TYR A 332 -16.82 14.18 -10.15
N PRO A 333 -17.14 13.34 -11.15
CA PRO A 333 -18.48 13.01 -11.70
C PRO A 333 -19.16 11.78 -11.06
N TYR A 334 -18.60 11.18 -10.02
CA TYR A 334 -19.07 9.90 -9.47
C TYR A 334 -20.48 9.98 -8.86
N THR A 335 -20.95 11.18 -8.52
CA THR A 335 -22.35 11.40 -8.14
C THR A 335 -23.33 11.00 -9.24
N PHE A 336 -22.91 11.02 -10.52
CA PHE A 336 -23.72 10.58 -11.66
C PHE A 336 -23.73 9.05 -11.84
N LEU A 337 -22.93 8.32 -11.07
CA LEU A 337 -22.90 6.86 -11.07
C LEU A 337 -23.75 6.25 -9.94
N ALA A 338 -24.40 7.08 -9.13
CA ALA A 338 -25.29 6.62 -8.05
C ALA A 338 -26.53 5.93 -8.62
N ASP A 339 -27.07 4.98 -7.85
CA ASP A 339 -28.16 4.10 -8.28
C ASP A 339 -29.43 4.85 -8.74
N ASP A 340 -29.78 5.96 -8.08
CA ASP A 340 -30.90 6.81 -8.44
C ASP A 340 -30.73 7.45 -9.82
N ILE A 341 -29.52 7.90 -10.15
CA ILE A 341 -29.19 8.45 -11.48
C ILE A 341 -29.15 7.32 -12.51
N GLN A 342 -28.57 6.16 -12.17
CA GLN A 342 -28.54 5.01 -13.07
C GLN A 342 -29.95 4.47 -13.35
N ALA A 343 -30.88 4.57 -12.40
CA ALA A 343 -32.28 4.25 -12.62
C ALA A 343 -32.96 5.17 -13.67
N LEU A 344 -32.54 6.43 -13.78
CA LEU A 344 -33.01 7.34 -14.83
C LEU A 344 -32.49 6.96 -16.21
N VAL A 345 -31.31 6.34 -16.30
CA VAL A 345 -30.71 5.89 -17.56
C VAL A 345 -31.31 4.57 -18.02
N HIS A 346 -31.50 3.64 -17.12
CA HIS A 346 -31.85 2.25 -17.44
C HIS A 346 -33.30 1.90 -17.15
N GLY A 347 -34.08 2.80 -16.53
CA GLY A 347 -35.44 2.54 -16.06
C GLY A 347 -35.46 1.83 -14.69
N PRO A 348 -36.67 1.45 -14.22
CA PRO A 348 -36.84 0.81 -12.91
C PRO A 348 -36.36 -0.66 -12.87
N GLU A 349 -35.92 -1.21 -13.99
CA GLU A 349 -35.44 -2.59 -14.08
C GLU A 349 -34.05 -2.67 -13.49
N GLN A 350 -33.88 -3.52 -12.47
CA GLN A 350 -32.53 -3.81 -11.95
C GLN A 350 -31.71 -4.55 -13.00
N LEU A 351 -30.86 -3.83 -13.71
CA LEU A 351 -29.84 -4.46 -14.53
C LEU A 351 -28.86 -5.16 -13.59
N ARG A 352 -28.95 -6.47 -13.50
CA ARG A 352 -27.84 -7.23 -12.93
C ARG A 352 -26.66 -7.04 -13.85
N ALA A 353 -25.63 -6.36 -13.38
CA ALA A 353 -24.37 -6.30 -14.08
C ALA A 353 -24.00 -7.73 -14.51
N ALA A 354 -23.82 -7.94 -15.80
CA ALA A 354 -23.20 -9.16 -16.28
C ALA A 354 -21.90 -9.32 -15.49
N ARG A 355 -21.64 -10.53 -14.97
CA ARG A 355 -20.32 -10.79 -14.35
C ARG A 355 -19.26 -10.23 -15.28
N PRO A 356 -18.26 -9.48 -14.78
CA PRO A 356 -17.21 -9.02 -15.65
C PRO A 356 -16.72 -10.22 -16.45
N MET A 357 -16.71 -10.08 -17.78
CA MET A 357 -16.26 -11.17 -18.64
C MET A 357 -14.83 -11.46 -18.21
N THR A 358 -14.64 -12.58 -17.55
CA THR A 358 -13.31 -13.16 -17.37
C THR A 358 -12.83 -13.50 -18.77
N PRO A 359 -11.76 -12.86 -19.26
CA PRO A 359 -11.13 -13.25 -20.52
C PRO A 359 -10.51 -14.65 -20.39
#